data_05df3907aa800a469ce710f7f244c148
#
_entry.id   05df3907aa800a469ce710f7f244c148
#
_cell.length_a   1.000
_cell.length_b   1.000
_cell.length_c   1.000
_cell.angle_alpha   90.00
_cell.angle_beta   90.00
_cell.angle_gamma   90.00
#
_symmetry.space_group_name_H-M   'P 1'
#
loop_
_entity.id
_entity.type
_entity.pdbx_description
1 polymer ?
#
loop_
_entity_poly.entity_id
_entity_poly.type
_entity_poly.pdbx_seq_one_letter_code
_entity_poly.pdbx_strand_id
1 'polypeptide(L)'
;MIDKVDAQEVFEGDGVVVNRLFPISGRMNFDPFVLWDHFNVAAGHGFADHPHRGFEAITYMLEGGMHHQDNLGNDSFVNKGGAQIFCAGSGMVHSEMPADKGQ
;
A
#
# COMPACT_ATOMS: atom_id res chain seq x y z
N MET A 1 10.32 17.78 -20.60
CA MET A 1 11.00 16.47 -20.61
C MET A 1 10.10 15.42 -19.97
N ILE A 2 10.07 14.24 -20.52
CA ILE A 2 9.31 13.13 -19.94
C ILE A 2 10.30 12.08 -19.44
N ASP A 3 10.20 11.75 -18.15
CA ASP A 3 10.98 10.65 -17.58
C ASP A 3 10.09 9.41 -17.52
N LYS A 4 10.59 8.32 -18.08
CA LYS A 4 9.91 7.03 -17.99
C LYS A 4 10.71 6.11 -17.09
N VAL A 5 10.03 5.52 -16.12
CA VAL A 5 10.65 4.61 -15.16
C VAL A 5 9.86 3.30 -15.15
N ASP A 6 10.59 2.19 -15.22
CA ASP A 6 9.99 0.87 -15.14
C ASP A 6 9.97 0.40 -13.68
N ALA A 7 8.85 -0.20 -13.27
CA ALA A 7 8.72 -0.74 -11.92
C ALA A 7 9.54 -2.02 -11.78
N GLN A 8 9.97 -2.31 -10.54
CA GLN A 8 10.65 -3.55 -10.19
C GLN A 8 9.77 -4.37 -9.26
N GLU A 9 9.81 -5.70 -9.42
CA GLU A 9 9.11 -6.58 -8.50
C GLU A 9 9.85 -6.69 -7.17
N VAL A 10 9.10 -6.57 -6.08
CA VAL A 10 9.64 -6.68 -4.72
C VAL A 10 8.67 -7.53 -3.90
N PHE A 11 9.19 -8.42 -3.06
CA PHE A 11 8.35 -9.20 -2.17
C PHE A 11 8.09 -8.42 -0.89
N GLU A 12 6.82 -8.32 -0.52
CA GLU A 12 6.38 -7.62 0.67
C GLU A 12 5.29 -8.44 1.38
N GLY A 13 5.19 -8.29 2.70
CA GLY A 13 4.16 -8.94 3.46
C GLY A 13 4.18 -10.46 3.30
N ASP A 14 3.03 -11.07 3.41
CA ASP A 14 2.85 -12.53 3.29
C ASP A 14 2.26 -12.85 1.92
N GLY A 15 3.09 -13.37 1.03
CA GLY A 15 2.66 -13.78 -0.30
C GLY A 15 2.29 -12.64 -1.23
N VAL A 16 2.84 -11.45 -1.01
CA VAL A 16 2.55 -10.27 -1.82
C VAL A 16 3.76 -9.89 -2.66
N VAL A 17 3.53 -9.69 -3.95
CA VAL A 17 4.54 -9.15 -4.86
C VAL A 17 4.06 -7.77 -5.28
N VAL A 18 4.90 -6.77 -5.09
CA VAL A 18 4.59 -5.41 -5.49
C VAL A 18 5.47 -4.99 -6.67
N ASN A 19 4.94 -4.15 -7.53
CA ASN A 19 5.69 -3.50 -8.59
C ASN A 19 6.05 -2.10 -8.10
N ARG A 20 7.31 -1.91 -7.76
CA ARG A 20 7.80 -0.70 -7.11
C ARG A 20 8.47 0.23 -8.08
N LEU A 21 7.99 1.48 -8.13
CA LEU A 21 8.62 2.53 -8.92
C LEU A 21 9.77 3.17 -8.15
N PHE A 22 9.62 3.35 -6.87
CA PHE A 22 10.67 3.80 -5.95
C PHE A 22 10.26 3.47 -4.51
N PRO A 23 11.20 3.28 -3.58
CA PRO A 23 12.65 3.32 -3.77
C PRO A 23 13.17 2.06 -4.45
N ILE A 24 14.05 2.24 -5.41
CA ILE A 24 14.77 1.17 -6.10
C ILE A 24 16.19 1.65 -6.34
N SER A 25 17.07 0.72 -6.77
CA SER A 25 18.43 1.09 -7.14
C SER A 25 18.38 2.15 -8.26
N GLY A 26 19.05 3.27 -8.05
CA GLY A 26 19.09 4.36 -9.01
C GLY A 26 17.95 5.37 -8.90
N ARG A 27 16.93 5.08 -8.10
CA ARG A 27 15.83 6.03 -7.86
C ARG A 27 15.27 5.81 -6.47
N MET A 28 15.57 6.68 -5.54
CA MET A 28 15.15 6.53 -4.15
C MET A 28 13.83 7.21 -3.84
N ASN A 29 13.47 8.26 -4.57
CA ASN A 29 12.20 8.95 -4.39
C ASN A 29 11.89 9.83 -5.59
N PHE A 30 10.70 10.39 -5.58
CA PHE A 30 10.26 11.40 -6.52
C PHE A 30 9.46 12.43 -5.72
N ASP A 31 10.17 13.39 -5.17
CA ASP A 31 9.62 14.36 -4.23
C ASP A 31 8.29 14.97 -4.71
N PRO A 32 7.24 15.01 -3.86
CA PRO A 32 7.23 14.72 -2.42
C PRO A 32 7.02 13.24 -2.06
N PHE A 33 7.04 12.35 -3.02
CA PHE A 33 6.75 10.94 -2.79
C PHE A 33 8.03 10.18 -2.43
N VAL A 34 7.95 9.32 -1.41
CA VAL A 34 9.08 8.50 -0.97
C VAL A 34 8.92 7.04 -1.34
N LEU A 35 7.71 6.62 -1.71
CA LEU A 35 7.42 5.26 -2.12
C LEU A 35 6.23 5.26 -3.08
N TRP A 36 6.32 4.46 -4.12
CA TRP A 36 5.21 4.26 -5.04
C TRP A 36 5.18 2.81 -5.47
N ASP A 37 4.15 2.10 -5.06
CA ASP A 37 3.96 0.68 -5.34
C ASP A 37 2.63 0.43 -6.01
N HIS A 38 2.63 -0.54 -6.93
CA HIS A 38 1.43 -1.13 -7.48
C HIS A 38 1.44 -2.61 -7.08
N PHE A 39 0.40 -3.11 -6.46
CA PHE A 39 0.38 -4.48 -5.97
C PHE A 39 -0.92 -5.20 -6.28
N ASN A 40 -0.82 -6.53 -6.31
CA ASN A 40 -1.93 -7.45 -6.41
C ASN A 40 -1.86 -8.39 -5.22
N VAL A 41 -2.96 -8.56 -4.50
CA VAL A 41 -3.01 -9.39 -3.30
C VAL A 41 -4.08 -10.45 -3.47
N ALA A 42 -3.67 -11.72 -3.40
CA ALA A 42 -4.60 -12.83 -3.44
C ALA A 42 -5.34 -12.98 -2.11
N ALA A 43 -6.54 -13.56 -2.13
CA ALA A 43 -7.28 -13.86 -0.93
C ALA A 43 -6.46 -14.75 0.00
N GLY A 44 -6.50 -14.48 1.30
CA GLY A 44 -5.73 -15.19 2.31
C GLY A 44 -4.31 -14.67 2.49
N HIS A 45 -3.89 -13.75 1.65
CA HIS A 45 -2.60 -13.05 1.76
C HIS A 45 -2.88 -11.58 2.07
N GLY A 46 -1.86 -10.81 2.32
CA GLY A 46 -2.03 -9.39 2.56
C GLY A 46 -0.96 -8.84 3.50
N PHE A 47 -1.24 -7.69 4.04
CA PHE A 47 -0.33 -6.99 4.94
C PHE A 47 -0.88 -7.12 6.36
N ALA A 48 -0.28 -8.04 7.13
CA ALA A 48 -0.61 -8.21 8.55
C ALA A 48 -0.19 -6.96 9.33
N ASP A 49 -0.48 -6.95 10.62
CA ASP A 49 -0.18 -5.79 11.46
C ASP A 49 1.25 -5.31 11.26
N HIS A 50 1.39 -4.04 10.90
CA HIS A 50 2.69 -3.41 10.72
C HIS A 50 2.60 -1.92 11.09
N PRO A 51 3.70 -1.33 11.57
CA PRO A 51 3.69 0.06 12.02
C PRO A 51 4.00 1.05 10.92
N HIS A 52 3.44 2.24 11.07
CA HIS A 52 3.79 3.40 10.27
C HIS A 52 4.02 4.58 11.20
N ARG A 53 4.92 5.46 10.83
CA ARG A 53 5.23 6.64 11.61
C ARG A 53 5.71 7.77 10.73
N GLY A 54 5.19 8.96 10.99
CA GLY A 54 5.72 10.19 10.42
C GLY A 54 5.45 10.43 8.95
N PHE A 55 4.51 9.68 8.34
CA PHE A 55 4.20 9.90 6.94
C PHE A 55 2.71 9.71 6.65
N GLU A 56 2.31 10.11 5.48
CA GLU A 56 0.97 9.90 4.97
C GLU A 56 1.02 8.85 3.87
N ALA A 57 -0.05 8.08 3.76
CA ALA A 57 -0.17 7.09 2.70
C ALA A 57 -1.53 7.19 2.05
N ILE A 58 -1.55 6.94 0.74
CA ILE A 58 -2.78 6.89 -0.06
C ILE A 58 -2.79 5.56 -0.79
N THR A 59 -3.88 4.82 -0.63
CA THR A 59 -4.12 3.60 -1.40
C THR A 59 -5.30 3.83 -2.32
N TYR A 60 -5.11 3.66 -3.62
CA TYR A 60 -6.17 3.76 -4.60
C TYR A 60 -6.51 2.37 -5.11
N MET A 61 -7.78 1.98 -5.06
CA MET A 61 -8.24 0.64 -5.43
C MET A 61 -8.63 0.60 -6.91
N LEU A 62 -7.85 -0.14 -7.70
CA LEU A 62 -8.13 -0.33 -9.12
C LEU A 62 -9.12 -1.47 -9.33
N GLU A 63 -9.01 -2.53 -8.53
CA GLU A 63 -9.86 -3.72 -8.59
C GLU A 63 -10.08 -4.24 -7.18
N GLY A 64 -11.19 -4.93 -6.95
CA GLY A 64 -11.48 -5.60 -5.68
C GLY A 64 -11.68 -4.66 -4.52
N GLY A 65 -11.43 -5.13 -3.33
CA GLY A 65 -11.59 -4.38 -2.09
C GLY A 65 -10.50 -4.68 -1.08
N MET A 66 -10.35 -3.78 -0.13
CA MET A 66 -9.36 -3.89 0.93
C MET A 66 -10.02 -3.61 2.28
N HIS A 67 -9.73 -4.45 3.27
CA HIS A 67 -10.17 -4.27 4.64
C HIS A 67 -9.01 -3.71 5.46
N HIS A 68 -9.18 -2.51 5.96
CA HIS A 68 -8.21 -1.81 6.82
C HIS A 68 -8.66 -1.88 8.26
N GLN A 69 -7.75 -2.27 9.14
CA GLN A 69 -7.95 -2.21 10.59
C GLN A 69 -6.71 -1.59 11.22
N ASP A 70 -6.88 -0.71 12.20
CA ASP A 70 -5.76 -0.08 12.88
C ASP A 70 -5.98 0.01 14.39
N ASN A 71 -4.93 0.44 15.09
CA ASN A 71 -4.96 0.55 16.55
C ASN A 71 -5.60 1.85 17.04
N LEU A 72 -6.10 2.68 16.13
CA LEU A 72 -6.80 3.92 16.48
C LEU A 72 -8.32 3.76 16.44
N GLY A 73 -8.80 2.53 16.23
CA GLY A 73 -10.23 2.23 16.21
C GLY A 73 -10.87 2.28 14.84
N ASN A 74 -10.10 2.45 13.78
CA ASN A 74 -10.63 2.45 12.43
C ASN A 74 -10.76 1.01 11.91
N ASP A 75 -11.90 0.74 11.29
CA ASP A 75 -12.20 -0.55 10.67
C ASP A 75 -13.06 -0.23 9.46
N SER A 76 -12.48 -0.31 8.28
CA SER A 76 -13.16 0.14 7.07
C SER A 76 -12.80 -0.69 5.86
N PHE A 77 -13.69 -0.63 4.86
CA PHE A 77 -13.50 -1.27 3.57
C PHE A 77 -13.36 -0.22 2.49
N VAL A 78 -12.44 -0.46 1.57
CA VAL A 78 -12.27 0.38 0.39
C VAL A 78 -12.48 -0.49 -0.83
N ASN A 79 -13.38 -0.08 -1.71
CA ASN A 79 -13.72 -0.83 -2.91
C ASN A 79 -13.14 -0.18 -4.15
N LYS A 80 -13.27 -0.87 -5.30
CA LYS A 80 -12.82 -0.37 -6.60
C LYS A 80 -13.27 1.07 -6.81
N GLY A 81 -12.33 1.91 -7.23
CA GLY A 81 -12.56 3.33 -7.45
C GLY A 81 -12.46 4.21 -6.22
N GLY A 82 -12.36 3.58 -5.04
CA GLY A 82 -12.18 4.30 -3.79
C GLY A 82 -10.72 4.48 -3.43
N ALA A 83 -10.48 5.35 -2.48
CA ALA A 83 -9.15 5.58 -1.97
C ALA A 83 -9.18 5.65 -0.44
N GLN A 84 -8.11 5.18 0.16
CA GLN A 84 -7.88 5.28 1.58
C GLN A 84 -6.70 6.20 1.82
N ILE A 85 -6.89 7.16 2.71
CA ILE A 85 -5.84 8.12 3.06
C ILE A 85 -5.64 8.05 4.56
N PHE A 86 -4.40 7.89 5.00
CA PHE A 86 -4.12 8.00 6.43
C PHE A 86 -2.85 8.80 6.70
N CYS A 87 -2.83 9.43 7.87
CA CYS A 87 -1.68 10.17 8.36
C CYS A 87 -1.21 9.48 9.64
N ALA A 88 -0.03 8.89 9.61
CA ALA A 88 0.47 8.11 10.73
C ALA A 88 0.92 8.98 11.91
N GLY A 89 1.35 10.19 11.66
CA GLY A 89 1.77 11.11 12.70
C GLY A 89 2.79 10.51 13.66
N SER A 90 2.41 10.36 14.94
CA SER A 90 3.29 9.80 15.97
C SER A 90 3.42 8.28 15.91
N GLY A 91 2.62 7.64 15.08
CA GLY A 91 2.69 6.22 14.86
C GLY A 91 1.32 5.57 14.77
N MET A 92 1.25 4.51 13.98
CA MET A 92 0.03 3.73 13.77
C MET A 92 0.44 2.29 13.47
N VAL A 93 -0.33 1.33 14.00
CA VAL A 93 -0.21 -0.06 13.60
C VAL A 93 -1.50 -0.43 12.88
N HIS A 94 -1.39 -0.98 11.68
CA HIS A 94 -2.56 -1.40 10.93
C HIS A 94 -2.33 -2.71 10.20
N SER A 95 -3.44 -3.29 9.74
CA SER A 95 -3.42 -4.40 8.81
C SER A 95 -4.27 -4.04 7.60
N GLU A 96 -3.90 -4.58 6.46
CA GLU A 96 -4.63 -4.41 5.20
C GLU A 96 -4.76 -5.76 4.52
N MET A 97 -5.99 -6.25 4.42
CA MET A 97 -6.28 -7.57 3.87
C MET A 97 -7.29 -7.45 2.73
N PRO A 98 -7.21 -8.31 1.71
CA PRO A 98 -8.24 -8.34 0.67
C PRO A 98 -9.61 -8.57 1.30
N ALA A 99 -10.60 -7.83 0.82
CA ALA A 99 -11.95 -7.92 1.39
C ALA A 99 -12.61 -9.27 1.10
N ASP A 100 -12.32 -9.84 -0.06
CA ASP A 100 -12.99 -11.03 -0.55
C ASP A 100 -12.04 -11.99 -1.25
N LYS A 101 -11.99 -11.89 -2.58
CA LYS A 101 -11.28 -12.82 -3.45
C LYS A 101 -9.86 -12.40 -3.74
N GLY A 102 -9.43 -11.31 -3.16
CA GLY A 102 -8.16 -10.71 -3.50
C GLY A 102 -8.29 -9.81 -4.73
N GLN A 103 -7.14 -9.32 -5.17
CA GLN A 103 -7.14 -8.37 -6.28
C GLN A 103 -5.79 -8.29 -6.98
#